data_9e0323b85ed30c9e63b1d2ad0856b0f5
#
_entry.id   9e0323b85ed30c9e63b1d2ad0856b0f5
#
_cell.length_a   1.000
_cell.length_b   1.000
_cell.length_c   1.000
_cell.angle_alpha   90.00
_cell.angle_beta   90.00
_cell.angle_gamma   90.00
#
_symmetry.space_group_name_H-M   'P 1'
#
loop_
_entity.id
_entity.type
_entity.pdbx_description
1 polymer ?
#
loop_
_entity_poly.entity_id
_entity_poly.type
_entity_poly.pdbx_seq_one_letter_code
_entity_poly.pdbx_strand_id
1 'polypeptide(L)'
;AETALEVCMGDRGEYYARALSLLAEHRKQLREGIELMHDKGVEEMETFYFFDAGSEIKDSIVGIVAGMLYGSGAIQGNKPIVAFAMHEDNTVKISTRGTSELIRKGLNLGLALKETCAKLGDNAQGGGHKIAAGAKINENQKEDFLKIFNESLKNQITD
;
A
#
# COMPACT_ATOMS: atom_id res chain seq x y z
N ALA A 1 -21.68 -4.83 0.04
CA ALA A 1 -22.45 -3.96 0.96
C ALA A 1 -23.65 -4.73 1.54
N GLU A 2 -24.47 -5.37 0.72
CA GLU A 2 -25.70 -6.09 1.14
C GLU A 2 -25.41 -7.15 2.23
N THR A 3 -24.45 -8.06 1.98
CA THR A 3 -24.09 -9.11 2.95
C THR A 3 -23.73 -8.55 4.33
N ALA A 4 -23.00 -7.45 4.40
CA ALA A 4 -22.65 -6.83 5.67
C ALA A 4 -23.86 -6.22 6.37
N LEU A 5 -24.78 -5.60 5.62
CA LEU A 5 -26.01 -5.02 6.16
C LEU A 5 -26.89 -6.11 6.77
N GLU A 6 -27.15 -7.19 6.02
CA GLU A 6 -28.01 -8.29 6.48
C GLU A 6 -27.44 -8.96 7.76
N VAL A 7 -26.13 -9.17 7.83
CA VAL A 7 -25.47 -9.70 9.03
C VAL A 7 -25.60 -8.74 10.21
N CYS A 8 -25.47 -7.42 9.99
CA CYS A 8 -25.69 -6.41 11.03
C CYS A 8 -27.14 -6.34 11.50
N MET A 9 -28.10 -6.62 10.61
CA MET A 9 -29.53 -6.70 10.94
C MET A 9 -29.92 -8.02 11.63
N GLY A 10 -28.97 -8.93 11.82
CA GLY A 10 -29.17 -10.14 12.62
C GLY A 10 -29.30 -11.43 11.81
N ASP A 11 -29.08 -11.40 10.47
CA ASP A 11 -29.03 -12.65 9.70
C ASP A 11 -27.95 -13.58 10.24
N ARG A 12 -28.29 -14.84 10.46
CA ARG A 12 -27.39 -15.92 10.89
C ARG A 12 -27.44 -17.12 9.96
N GLY A 13 -28.10 -16.97 8.79
CA GLY A 13 -28.27 -17.97 7.74
C GLY A 13 -27.28 -17.76 6.58
N GLU A 14 -27.83 -17.54 5.40
CA GLU A 14 -27.07 -17.48 4.14
C GLU A 14 -26.07 -16.31 4.09
N TYR A 15 -26.50 -15.10 4.45
CA TYR A 15 -25.63 -13.92 4.46
C TYR A 15 -24.49 -14.05 5.48
N TYR A 16 -24.78 -14.65 6.63
CA TYR A 16 -23.74 -14.92 7.64
C TYR A 16 -22.72 -15.95 7.13
N ALA A 17 -23.16 -17.05 6.51
CA ALA A 17 -22.28 -18.05 5.91
C ALA A 17 -21.40 -17.43 4.80
N ARG A 18 -22.00 -16.59 3.95
CA ARG A 18 -21.29 -15.84 2.92
C ARG A 18 -20.25 -14.87 3.51
N ALA A 19 -20.59 -14.17 4.58
CA ALA A 19 -19.66 -13.27 5.26
C ALA A 19 -18.45 -14.02 5.83
N LEU A 20 -18.67 -15.20 6.43
CA LEU A 20 -17.59 -16.05 6.94
C LEU A 20 -16.68 -16.54 5.81
N SER A 21 -17.24 -16.92 4.66
CA SER A 21 -16.46 -17.33 3.48
C SER A 21 -15.60 -16.19 2.94
N LEU A 22 -16.17 -14.98 2.80
CA LEU A 22 -15.42 -13.79 2.37
C LEU A 22 -14.30 -13.44 3.34
N LEU A 23 -14.55 -13.57 4.66
CA LEU A 23 -13.53 -13.33 5.68
C LEU A 23 -12.40 -14.36 5.61
N ALA A 24 -12.73 -15.63 5.41
CA ALA A 24 -11.73 -16.69 5.26
C ALA A 24 -10.86 -16.47 4.01
N GLU A 25 -11.47 -16.12 2.89
CA GLU A 25 -10.76 -15.79 1.65
C GLU A 25 -9.85 -14.56 1.82
N HIS A 26 -10.36 -13.50 2.46
CA HIS A 26 -9.56 -12.30 2.73
C HIS A 26 -8.33 -12.62 3.61
N ARG A 27 -8.52 -13.42 4.68
CA ARG A 27 -7.42 -13.84 5.56
C ARG A 27 -6.39 -14.71 4.82
N LYS A 28 -6.85 -15.57 3.91
CA LYS A 28 -5.98 -16.37 3.04
C LYS A 28 -5.12 -15.46 2.16
N GLN A 29 -5.74 -14.51 1.45
CA GLN A 29 -5.04 -13.56 0.59
C GLN A 29 -4.01 -12.71 1.34
N LEU A 30 -4.33 -12.26 2.57
CA LEU A 30 -3.38 -11.54 3.41
C LEU A 30 -2.18 -12.40 3.78
N ARG A 31 -2.38 -13.67 4.13
CA ARG A 31 -1.30 -14.60 4.46
C ARG A 31 -0.40 -14.85 3.26
N GLU A 32 -0.98 -15.20 2.12
CA GLU A 32 -0.25 -15.41 0.86
C GLU A 32 0.53 -14.16 0.45
N GLY A 33 -0.05 -12.97 0.64
CA GLY A 33 0.63 -11.71 0.37
C GLY A 33 1.84 -11.47 1.29
N ILE A 34 1.74 -11.82 2.58
CA ILE A 34 2.87 -11.71 3.53
C ILE A 34 3.96 -12.72 3.18
N GLU A 35 3.59 -13.97 2.88
CA GLU A 35 4.52 -15.01 2.45
C GLU A 35 5.27 -14.58 1.18
N LEU A 36 4.57 -14.06 0.19
CA LEU A 36 5.18 -13.55 -1.04
C LEU A 36 6.18 -12.41 -0.78
N MET A 37 5.83 -11.45 0.08
CA MET A 37 6.75 -10.36 0.44
C MET A 37 7.98 -10.87 1.20
N HIS A 38 7.82 -11.92 2.00
CA HIS A 38 8.93 -12.55 2.71
C HIS A 38 9.85 -13.31 1.75
N ASP A 39 9.28 -14.04 0.79
CA ASP A 39 10.04 -14.86 -0.16
C ASP A 39 10.78 -13.99 -1.21
N LYS A 40 10.13 -12.96 -1.74
CA LYS A 40 10.74 -12.03 -2.70
C LYS A 40 11.71 -11.04 -2.05
N GLY A 41 11.54 -10.79 -0.77
CA GLY A 41 12.24 -9.75 -0.05
C GLY A 41 11.68 -8.35 -0.32
N VAL A 42 12.11 -7.42 0.50
CA VAL A 42 11.80 -6.00 0.40
C VAL A 42 13.10 -5.27 0.09
N GLU A 43 13.12 -4.49 -0.98
CA GLU A 43 14.28 -3.71 -1.37
C GLU A 43 14.40 -2.47 -0.47
N GLU A 44 15.58 -2.25 0.10
CA GLU A 44 15.86 -1.03 0.86
C GLU A 44 16.38 0.05 -0.07
N MET A 45 15.54 1.04 -0.35
CA MET A 45 15.90 2.25 -1.09
C MET A 45 16.48 3.30 -0.12
N GLU A 46 16.97 4.41 -0.66
CA GLU A 46 17.56 5.47 0.13
C GLU A 46 16.61 6.03 1.21
N THR A 47 15.34 6.35 0.84
CA THR A 47 14.37 6.98 1.74
C THR A 47 13.18 6.11 2.11
N PHE A 48 13.01 4.94 1.49
CA PHE A 48 11.87 4.04 1.74
C PHE A 48 12.24 2.57 1.49
N TYR A 49 11.41 1.67 1.99
CA TYR A 49 11.40 0.26 1.61
C TYR A 49 10.47 0.07 0.42
N PHE A 50 10.88 -0.72 -0.56
CA PHE A 50 10.14 -0.93 -1.79
C PHE A 50 9.78 -2.40 -2.01
N PHE A 51 8.56 -2.65 -2.50
CA PHE A 51 8.09 -3.95 -2.90
C PHE A 51 7.18 -3.85 -4.14
N ASP A 52 7.50 -4.59 -5.20
CA ASP A 52 6.61 -4.75 -6.36
C ASP A 52 5.91 -6.11 -6.32
N ALA A 53 4.62 -6.10 -6.00
CA ALA A 53 3.78 -7.29 -5.98
C ALA A 53 3.37 -7.76 -7.38
N GLY A 54 3.56 -6.93 -8.40
CA GLY A 54 3.04 -7.24 -9.73
C GLY A 54 1.53 -7.53 -9.70
N SER A 55 1.13 -8.63 -10.30
CA SER A 55 -0.26 -9.15 -10.26
C SER A 55 -0.48 -10.23 -9.19
N GLU A 56 0.52 -10.57 -8.40
CA GLU A 56 0.46 -11.67 -7.42
C GLU A 56 -0.29 -11.29 -6.14
N ILE A 57 -0.29 -10.01 -5.77
CA ILE A 57 -1.12 -9.49 -4.68
C ILE A 57 -2.15 -8.54 -5.26
N LYS A 58 -3.42 -8.73 -4.91
CA LYS A 58 -4.49 -7.84 -5.34
C LYS A 58 -4.23 -6.41 -4.87
N ASP A 59 -4.50 -5.44 -5.73
CA ASP A 59 -4.38 -4.01 -5.45
C ASP A 59 -5.18 -3.56 -4.22
N SER A 60 -6.31 -4.21 -3.93
CA SER A 60 -7.17 -3.94 -2.78
C SER A 60 -6.54 -4.29 -1.43
N ILE A 61 -5.58 -5.22 -1.40
CA ILE A 61 -4.95 -5.71 -0.16
C ILE A 61 -3.47 -5.37 -0.02
N VAL A 62 -2.77 -4.99 -1.10
CA VAL A 62 -1.33 -4.71 -1.09
C VAL A 62 -0.94 -3.68 -0.01
N GLY A 63 -1.76 -2.67 0.21
CA GLY A 63 -1.51 -1.67 1.24
C GLY A 63 -1.69 -2.19 2.67
N ILE A 64 -2.52 -3.21 2.89
CA ILE A 64 -2.69 -3.86 4.20
C ILE A 64 -1.46 -4.73 4.46
N VAL A 65 -1.08 -5.54 3.49
CA VAL A 65 0.10 -6.42 3.55
C VAL A 65 1.37 -5.58 3.81
N ALA A 66 1.56 -4.48 3.06
CA ALA A 66 2.67 -3.55 3.28
C ALA A 66 2.71 -3.01 4.72
N GLY A 67 1.55 -2.66 5.30
CA GLY A 67 1.49 -2.20 6.69
C GLY A 67 1.85 -3.28 7.72
N MET A 68 1.54 -4.55 7.43
CA MET A 68 1.83 -5.68 8.32
C MET A 68 3.33 -5.99 8.42
N LEU A 69 4.14 -5.57 7.44
CA LEU A 69 5.60 -5.79 7.46
C LEU A 69 6.30 -5.10 8.63
N TYR A 70 5.79 -3.97 9.13
CA TYR A 70 6.36 -3.33 10.32
C TYR A 70 6.27 -4.21 11.58
N GLY A 71 5.25 -5.06 11.66
CA GLY A 71 5.08 -5.99 12.78
C GLY A 71 5.76 -7.34 12.60
N SER A 72 6.23 -7.66 11.39
CA SER A 72 6.84 -8.98 11.09
C SER A 72 8.32 -9.08 11.44
N GLY A 73 9.00 -7.96 11.70
CA GLY A 73 10.45 -7.90 11.87
C GLY A 73 11.25 -7.93 10.56
N ALA A 74 10.59 -7.97 9.42
CA ALA A 74 11.24 -7.96 8.11
C ALA A 74 11.89 -6.61 7.75
N ILE A 75 11.41 -5.53 8.35
CA ILE A 75 11.93 -4.16 8.18
C ILE A 75 12.06 -3.46 9.53
N GLN A 76 13.00 -2.50 9.63
CA GLN A 76 13.29 -1.80 10.90
C GLN A 76 12.26 -0.71 11.27
N GLY A 77 11.39 -0.29 10.35
CA GLY A 77 10.41 0.76 10.60
C GLY A 77 10.95 2.20 10.63
N ASN A 78 12.24 2.38 10.32
CA ASN A 78 12.92 3.68 10.23
C ASN A 78 12.69 4.41 8.90
N LYS A 79 12.05 3.78 7.92
CA LYS A 79 11.66 4.32 6.62
C LYS A 79 10.21 3.96 6.30
N PRO A 80 9.47 4.76 5.51
CA PRO A 80 8.18 4.36 5.00
C PRO A 80 8.31 3.19 4.01
N ILE A 81 7.24 2.44 3.81
CA ILE A 81 7.16 1.38 2.81
C ILE A 81 6.30 1.83 1.63
N VAL A 82 6.74 1.49 0.42
CA VAL A 82 6.06 1.69 -0.86
C VAL A 82 5.82 0.33 -1.49
N ALA A 83 4.58 0.00 -1.76
CA ALA A 83 4.20 -1.25 -2.41
C ALA A 83 3.43 -0.96 -3.70
N PHE A 84 3.83 -1.64 -4.77
CA PHE A 84 3.14 -1.62 -6.05
C PHE A 84 2.31 -2.89 -6.24
N ALA A 85 1.16 -2.75 -6.90
CA ALA A 85 0.38 -3.87 -7.42
C ALA A 85 -0.22 -3.47 -8.76
N MET A 86 -0.24 -4.41 -9.71
CA MET A 86 -0.89 -4.22 -11.00
C MET A 86 -2.41 -4.25 -10.83
N HIS A 87 -3.06 -3.30 -11.46
CA HIS A 87 -4.51 -3.28 -11.62
C HIS A 87 -4.91 -3.92 -12.96
N GLU A 88 -6.16 -4.38 -13.07
CA GLU A 88 -6.67 -5.06 -14.27
C GLU A 88 -6.60 -4.22 -15.56
N ASP A 89 -6.56 -2.89 -15.46
CA ASP A 89 -6.50 -1.94 -16.58
C ASP A 89 -5.06 -1.55 -17.00
N ASN A 90 -4.04 -2.35 -16.63
CA ASN A 90 -2.62 -2.07 -16.85
C ASN A 90 -2.10 -0.78 -16.18
N THR A 91 -2.79 -0.32 -15.17
CA THR A 91 -2.28 0.71 -14.28
C THR A 91 -1.64 0.09 -13.05
N VAL A 92 -0.85 0.88 -12.33
CA VAL A 92 -0.19 0.47 -11.10
C VAL A 92 -0.84 1.17 -9.93
N LYS A 93 -1.35 0.39 -8.99
CA LYS A 93 -1.76 0.85 -7.68
C LYS A 93 -0.54 0.96 -6.79
N ILE A 94 -0.34 2.13 -6.23
CA ILE A 94 0.71 2.41 -5.25
C ILE A 94 0.08 2.54 -3.89
N SER A 95 0.63 1.85 -2.92
CA SER A 95 0.25 1.96 -1.52
C SER A 95 1.46 2.29 -0.67
N THR A 96 1.35 3.35 0.12
CA THR A 96 2.43 3.77 1.03
C THR A 96 1.97 3.68 2.47
N ARG A 97 2.89 3.26 3.35
CA ARG A 97 2.65 3.18 4.78
C ARG A 97 3.84 3.75 5.52
N GLY A 98 3.57 4.43 6.62
CA GLY A 98 4.57 4.96 7.54
C GLY A 98 4.25 4.58 8.98
N THR A 99 5.09 5.04 9.90
CA THR A 99 4.90 4.86 11.34
C THR A 99 4.62 6.21 12.00
N SER A 100 4.05 6.18 13.21
CA SER A 100 3.82 7.39 14.00
C SER A 100 5.14 8.10 14.34
N GLU A 101 6.24 7.36 14.44
CA GLU A 101 7.56 7.92 14.67
C GLU A 101 8.04 8.74 13.46
N LEU A 102 7.91 8.20 12.25
CA LEU A 102 8.25 8.91 11.02
C LEU A 102 7.43 10.20 10.84
N ILE A 103 6.15 10.19 11.24
CA ILE A 103 5.33 11.39 11.21
C ILE A 103 5.89 12.46 12.16
N ARG A 104 6.34 12.08 13.34
CA ARG A 104 6.98 13.02 14.29
C ARG A 104 8.27 13.62 13.73
N LYS A 105 8.96 12.90 12.85
CA LYS A 105 10.16 13.36 12.12
C LYS A 105 9.82 14.16 10.85
N GLY A 106 8.55 14.47 10.58
CA GLY A 106 8.13 15.31 9.46
C GLY A 106 7.49 14.58 8.27
N LEU A 107 7.43 13.23 8.28
CA LEU A 107 6.84 12.47 7.17
C LEU A 107 5.39 12.86 6.90
N ASN A 108 5.10 13.11 5.63
CA ASN A 108 3.74 13.31 5.13
C ASN A 108 3.56 12.61 3.77
N LEU A 109 3.17 11.34 3.81
CA LEU A 109 3.00 10.52 2.61
C LEU A 109 1.94 11.06 1.66
N GLY A 110 0.85 11.62 2.19
CA GLY A 110 -0.21 12.21 1.37
C GLY A 110 0.30 13.40 0.54
N LEU A 111 1.11 14.27 1.13
CA LEU A 111 1.74 15.40 0.45
C LEU A 111 2.78 14.91 -0.58
N ALA A 112 3.68 14.01 -0.18
CA ALA A 112 4.70 13.45 -1.06
C ALA A 112 4.08 12.81 -2.32
N LEU A 113 3.02 12.00 -2.16
CA LEU A 113 2.34 11.40 -3.31
C LEU A 113 1.64 12.43 -4.20
N LYS A 114 1.00 13.44 -3.60
CA LYS A 114 0.36 14.52 -4.36
C LYS A 114 1.38 15.27 -5.22
N GLU A 115 2.52 15.63 -4.66
CA GLU A 115 3.61 16.33 -5.37
C GLU A 115 4.24 15.44 -6.45
N THR A 116 4.47 14.16 -6.14
CA THR A 116 5.01 13.19 -7.10
C THR A 116 4.09 13.01 -8.30
N CYS A 117 2.79 12.80 -8.05
CA CYS A 117 1.82 12.66 -9.13
C CYS A 117 1.67 13.93 -9.97
N ALA A 118 1.73 15.11 -9.34
CA ALA A 118 1.70 16.38 -10.07
C ALA A 118 2.89 16.55 -11.04
N LYS A 119 4.07 16.02 -10.68
CA LYS A 119 5.26 16.02 -11.55
C LYS A 119 5.19 14.95 -12.64
N LEU A 120 4.48 13.85 -12.42
CA LEU A 120 4.29 12.79 -13.42
C LEU A 120 3.26 13.14 -14.50
N GLY A 121 2.39 14.12 -14.24
CA GLY A 121 1.38 14.62 -15.18
C GLY A 121 -0.01 14.02 -15.02
N ASP A 122 -0.89 14.32 -15.99
CA ASP A 122 -2.35 14.16 -15.87
C ASP A 122 -2.87 12.73 -15.63
N ASN A 123 -2.08 11.72 -15.96
CA ASN A 123 -2.47 10.31 -15.78
C ASN A 123 -2.08 9.73 -14.42
N ALA A 124 -1.44 10.53 -13.56
CA ALA A 124 -1.04 10.15 -12.23
C ALA A 124 -1.92 10.83 -11.19
N GLN A 125 -2.51 10.04 -10.30
CA GLN A 125 -3.35 10.56 -9.21
C GLN A 125 -2.89 9.95 -7.88
N GLY A 126 -2.70 10.80 -6.88
CA GLY A 126 -2.24 10.34 -5.58
C GLY A 126 -2.56 11.30 -4.47
N GLY A 127 -2.55 10.76 -3.25
CA GLY A 127 -2.82 11.50 -2.03
C GLY A 127 -3.25 10.57 -0.89
N GLY A 128 -3.66 11.17 0.22
CA GLY A 128 -4.09 10.43 1.40
C GLY A 128 -3.70 11.11 2.70
N HIS A 129 -3.53 10.30 3.74
CA HIS A 129 -3.13 10.78 5.05
C HIS A 129 -1.60 10.77 5.21
N LYS A 130 -1.11 11.44 6.26
CA LYS A 130 0.32 11.51 6.57
C LYS A 130 0.95 10.11 6.74
N ILE A 131 0.21 9.18 7.35
CA ILE A 131 0.70 7.84 7.69
C ILE A 131 0.42 6.78 6.62
N ALA A 132 -0.59 6.99 5.79
CA ALA A 132 -1.05 6.04 4.78
C ALA A 132 -1.64 6.79 3.60
N ALA A 133 -1.10 6.55 2.43
CA ALA A 133 -1.54 7.21 1.22
C ALA A 133 -1.44 6.24 0.02
N GLY A 134 -2.06 6.60 -1.09
CA GLY A 134 -2.06 5.79 -2.29
C GLY A 134 -2.00 6.64 -3.54
N ALA A 135 -1.55 6.02 -4.62
CA ALA A 135 -1.57 6.62 -5.94
C ALA A 135 -1.93 5.58 -7.01
N LYS A 136 -2.31 6.07 -8.17
CA LYS A 136 -2.52 5.29 -9.40
C LYS A 136 -1.72 5.96 -10.51
N ILE A 137 -0.91 5.17 -11.20
CA ILE A 137 -0.06 5.63 -12.31
C ILE A 137 -0.14 4.62 -13.46
N ASN A 138 0.35 4.99 -14.64
CA ASN A 138 0.57 4.05 -15.72
C ASN A 138 1.83 3.20 -15.44
N GLU A 139 1.88 1.99 -15.99
CA GLU A 139 2.99 1.07 -15.77
C GLU A 139 4.35 1.66 -16.21
N ASN A 140 4.39 2.37 -17.32
CA ASN A 140 5.59 3.00 -17.85
C ASN A 140 6.13 4.17 -16.99
N GLN A 141 5.39 4.61 -15.98
CA GLN A 141 5.78 5.67 -15.06
C GLN A 141 6.45 5.15 -13.77
N LYS A 142 6.59 3.83 -13.60
CA LYS A 142 7.12 3.22 -12.37
C LYS A 142 8.48 3.79 -11.95
N GLU A 143 9.43 3.82 -12.88
CA GLU A 143 10.81 4.28 -12.58
C GLU A 143 10.85 5.77 -12.23
N ASP A 144 10.13 6.60 -12.99
CA ASP A 144 10.08 8.03 -12.74
C ASP A 144 9.37 8.32 -11.41
N PHE A 145 8.31 7.56 -11.10
CA PHE A 145 7.65 7.65 -9.79
C PHE A 145 8.64 7.40 -8.65
N LEU A 146 9.41 6.32 -8.70
CA LEU A 146 10.37 5.98 -7.63
C LEU A 146 11.41 7.07 -7.43
N LYS A 147 11.95 7.63 -8.53
CA LYS A 147 12.94 8.74 -8.48
C LYS A 147 12.34 10.00 -7.87
N ILE A 148 11.18 10.44 -8.37
CA ILE A 148 10.53 11.69 -7.91
C ILE A 148 10.07 11.55 -6.46
N PHE A 149 9.53 10.39 -6.09
CA PHE A 149 9.07 10.12 -4.72
C PHE A 149 10.23 10.10 -3.72
N ASN A 150 11.37 9.51 -4.09
CA ASN A 150 12.58 9.52 -3.29
C ASN A 150 13.03 10.96 -2.98
N GLU A 151 13.07 11.83 -4.00
CA GLU A 151 13.43 13.23 -3.81
C GLU A 151 12.39 14.00 -2.95
N SER A 152 11.11 13.70 -3.11
CA SER A 152 10.07 14.31 -2.29
C SER A 152 10.20 13.93 -0.80
N LEU A 153 10.60 12.68 -0.50
CA LEU A 153 10.82 12.23 0.88
C LEU A 153 12.10 12.80 1.49
N LYS A 154 13.19 12.94 0.73
CA LYS A 154 14.42 13.61 1.21
C LYS A 154 14.16 15.02 1.72
N ASN A 155 13.25 15.74 1.08
CA ASN A 155 12.90 17.09 1.48
C ASN A 155 12.01 17.17 2.73
N GLN A 156 11.42 16.05 3.17
CA GLN A 156 10.52 16.01 4.32
C GLN A 156 11.21 15.53 5.61
N ILE A 157 12.09 14.55 5.48
CA ILE A 157 12.76 13.91 6.63
C ILE A 157 14.18 14.47 6.67
N THR A 158 14.38 15.50 7.48
CA THR A 158 15.71 15.96 7.88
C THR A 158 16.13 15.18 9.12
N ASP A 159 17.36 14.64 9.12
CA ASP A 159 17.99 13.95 10.26
C ASP A 159 17.96 14.78 11.56
#